data_e4e88a4f8a0c3d470c66b8c9677b6478
#
_entry.id   e4e88a4f8a0c3d470c66b8c9677b6478
#
_cell.length_a   1.000
_cell.length_b   1.000
_cell.length_c   1.000
_cell.angle_alpha   90.00
_cell.angle_beta   90.00
_cell.angle_gamma   90.00
#
_symmetry.space_group_name_H-M   'P 1'
#
loop_
_entity.id
_entity.type
_entity.pdbx_description
1 polymer ?
#
loop_
_entity_poly.entity_id
_entity_poly.type
_entity_poly.pdbx_seq_one_letter_code
_entity_poly.pdbx_strand_id
1 'polypeptide(L)'
;LILLGVKAGDEVICQSMTFSASANPIAYLGATPVFVDSEPNTWNMSPEFLEEAIRDRIAKGRKPKVIIPVHLYGMPAKMDEILAVAHKYEIPVLEDAAEALGSSINGKHCGTYGIIAALSFNGNKIITTSGGGAMVTHDSELAEKARFLSTQARDPAPHYQHSHIGYNYRMSNICAGIGRGQMEVLSQRVSQRRANFEWYNRVLAD
;
A
#
# COMPACT_ATOMS: atom_id res chain seq x y z
N LEU A 1 2.04 -5.04 7.35
CA LEU A 1 3.35 -5.22 7.97
C LEU A 1 3.38 -6.42 8.91
N ILE A 2 2.44 -6.54 9.86
CA ILE A 2 2.34 -7.70 10.77
C ILE A 2 2.26 -9.03 10.00
N LEU A 3 1.48 -9.07 8.92
CA LEU A 3 1.33 -10.24 8.06
C LEU A 3 2.65 -10.68 7.41
N LEU A 4 3.53 -9.72 7.13
CA LEU A 4 4.87 -9.95 6.57
C LEU A 4 5.94 -10.18 7.66
N GLY A 5 5.52 -10.29 8.92
CA GLY A 5 6.39 -10.61 10.05
C GLY A 5 7.28 -9.47 10.51
N VAL A 6 6.93 -8.23 10.23
CA VAL A 6 7.63 -7.03 10.77
C VAL A 6 7.39 -6.92 12.27
N LYS A 7 8.44 -6.71 13.02
CA LYS A 7 8.46 -6.61 14.48
C LYS A 7 9.45 -5.54 14.95
N ALA A 8 9.46 -5.28 16.25
CA ALA A 8 10.38 -4.33 16.86
C ALA A 8 11.84 -4.66 16.53
N GLY A 9 12.59 -3.64 16.13
CA GLY A 9 14.00 -3.73 15.73
C GLY A 9 14.22 -4.04 14.24
N ASP A 10 13.19 -4.44 13.48
CA ASP A 10 13.28 -4.59 12.03
C ASP A 10 13.42 -3.22 11.34
N GLU A 11 13.91 -3.23 10.11
CA GLU A 11 13.91 -2.06 9.22
C GLU A 11 12.97 -2.28 8.04
N VAL A 12 12.25 -1.23 7.66
CA VAL A 12 11.33 -1.24 6.52
C VAL A 12 11.64 -0.05 5.62
N ILE A 13 11.88 -0.31 4.35
CA ILE A 13 12.09 0.75 3.37
C ILE A 13 10.77 1.37 2.96
N CYS A 14 10.71 2.70 2.95
CA CYS A 14 9.56 3.50 2.55
C CYS A 14 10.04 4.70 1.73
N GLN A 15 9.28 5.16 0.75
CA GLN A 15 9.65 6.40 0.07
C GLN A 15 9.48 7.62 0.99
N SER A 16 10.31 8.64 0.77
CA SER A 16 10.31 9.87 1.58
C SER A 16 9.12 10.77 1.26
N MET A 17 8.77 10.87 -0.01
CA MET A 17 7.64 11.68 -0.47
C MET A 17 6.36 10.86 -0.45
N THR A 18 5.66 10.91 0.68
CA THR A 18 4.42 10.15 0.91
C THR A 18 3.59 10.79 2.02
N PHE A 19 2.34 10.36 2.12
CA PHE A 19 1.53 10.61 3.32
C PHE A 19 2.07 9.79 4.49
N SER A 20 2.05 10.35 5.70
CA SER A 20 2.65 9.73 6.89
C SER A 20 2.12 8.32 7.22
N ALA A 21 0.97 7.94 6.68
CA ALA A 21 0.40 6.60 6.87
C ALA A 21 1.20 5.46 6.21
N SER A 22 2.14 5.76 5.30
CA SER A 22 3.09 4.75 4.82
C SER A 22 4.19 4.46 5.85
N ALA A 23 4.64 5.48 6.59
CA ALA A 23 5.74 5.38 7.54
C ALA A 23 5.28 5.09 8.99
N ASN A 24 4.19 5.71 9.45
CA ASN A 24 3.73 5.58 10.82
C ASN A 24 3.49 4.12 11.27
N PRO A 25 2.88 3.23 10.45
CA PRO A 25 2.68 1.83 10.83
C PRO A 25 3.98 1.06 11.08
N ILE A 26 5.09 1.49 10.49
CA ILE A 26 6.42 0.94 10.76
C ILE A 26 6.79 1.24 12.21
N ALA A 27 6.64 2.51 12.60
CA ALA A 27 6.93 2.96 13.98
C ALA A 27 5.97 2.35 15.01
N TYR A 28 4.68 2.11 14.65
CA TYR A 28 3.73 1.44 15.55
C TYR A 28 4.17 0.03 15.94
N LEU A 29 4.94 -0.64 15.09
CA LEU A 29 5.48 -1.97 15.36
C LEU A 29 6.85 -1.94 16.07
N GLY A 30 7.36 -0.76 16.41
CA GLY A 30 8.71 -0.61 16.95
C GLY A 30 9.82 -0.87 15.91
N ALA A 31 9.49 -0.90 14.65
CA ALA A 31 10.42 -1.00 13.54
C ALA A 31 10.92 0.40 13.11
N THR A 32 12.00 0.44 12.35
CA THR A 32 12.62 1.69 11.89
C THR A 32 12.33 1.91 10.41
N PRO A 33 11.71 3.04 10.00
CA PRO A 33 11.60 3.40 8.61
C PRO A 33 12.98 3.81 8.04
N VAL A 34 13.30 3.28 6.86
CA VAL A 34 14.44 3.69 6.05
C VAL A 34 13.89 4.42 4.83
N PHE A 35 14.09 5.72 4.78
CA PHE A 35 13.53 6.55 3.71
C PHE A 35 14.40 6.51 2.47
N VAL A 36 13.76 6.36 1.32
CA VAL A 36 14.36 6.42 -0.02
C VAL A 36 13.77 7.59 -0.78
N ASP A 37 14.61 8.35 -1.45
CA ASP A 37 14.19 9.53 -2.19
C ASP A 37 13.52 9.19 -3.52
N SER A 38 12.89 10.20 -4.10
CA SER A 38 12.10 10.11 -5.32
C SER A 38 12.95 10.19 -6.59
N GLU A 39 12.48 9.57 -7.66
CA GLU A 39 12.99 9.80 -8.99
C GLU A 39 12.21 10.96 -9.70
N PRO A 40 12.83 11.67 -10.64
CA PRO A 40 12.28 12.96 -11.13
C PRO A 40 11.04 12.83 -12.04
N ASN A 41 10.76 11.66 -12.63
CA ASN A 41 9.70 11.54 -13.64
C ASN A 41 8.32 11.33 -13.03
N THR A 42 8.22 10.49 -12.00
CA THR A 42 6.95 10.16 -11.34
C THR A 42 6.85 10.66 -9.90
N TRP A 43 7.97 11.13 -9.34
CA TRP A 43 8.14 11.54 -7.94
C TRP A 43 7.92 10.40 -6.94
N ASN A 44 7.87 9.17 -7.42
CA ASN A 44 7.83 7.97 -6.61
C ASN A 44 9.23 7.46 -6.29
N MET A 45 9.31 6.41 -5.49
CA MET A 45 10.57 5.79 -5.04
C MET A 45 11.53 5.55 -6.21
N SER A 46 12.78 6.06 -6.10
CA SER A 46 13.85 5.77 -7.06
C SER A 46 14.30 4.31 -6.92
N PRO A 47 14.25 3.50 -8.00
CA PRO A 47 14.79 2.14 -7.98
C PRO A 47 16.29 2.10 -7.70
N GLU A 48 17.04 3.11 -8.18
CA GLU A 48 18.48 3.23 -7.95
C GLU A 48 18.79 3.47 -6.47
N PHE A 49 18.14 4.47 -5.86
CA PHE A 49 18.32 4.75 -4.44
C PHE A 49 17.75 3.65 -3.54
N LEU A 50 16.73 2.93 -4.01
CA LEU A 50 16.24 1.74 -3.33
C LEU A 50 17.34 0.68 -3.22
N GLU A 51 18.03 0.39 -4.33
CA GLU A 51 19.12 -0.59 -4.33
C GLU A 51 20.29 -0.13 -3.45
N GLU A 52 20.64 1.16 -3.52
CA GLU A 52 21.68 1.75 -2.68
C GLU A 52 21.34 1.59 -1.19
N ALA A 53 20.11 1.95 -0.79
CA ALA A 53 19.65 1.80 0.58
C ALA A 53 19.69 0.35 1.06
N ILE A 54 19.24 -0.60 0.26
CA ILE A 54 19.30 -2.03 0.60
C ILE A 54 20.75 -2.48 0.84
N ARG A 55 21.66 -2.11 -0.05
CA ARG A 55 23.09 -2.45 0.06
C ARG A 55 23.72 -1.86 1.32
N ASP A 56 23.43 -0.58 1.62
CA ASP A 56 23.90 0.08 2.83
C ASP A 56 23.41 -0.64 4.10
N ARG A 57 22.10 -0.98 4.13
CA ARG A 57 21.53 -1.65 5.32
C ARG A 57 22.09 -3.06 5.49
N ILE A 58 22.27 -3.83 4.40
CA ILE A 58 22.89 -5.16 4.44
C ILE A 58 24.34 -5.08 4.93
N ALA A 59 25.12 -4.10 4.45
CA ALA A 59 26.50 -3.88 4.90
C ALA A 59 26.58 -3.57 6.40
N LYS A 60 25.53 -2.98 6.98
CA LYS A 60 25.38 -2.72 8.43
C LYS A 60 24.76 -3.89 9.20
N GLY A 61 24.59 -5.06 8.57
CA GLY A 61 24.00 -6.25 9.19
C GLY A 61 22.49 -6.19 9.41
N ARG A 62 21.77 -5.30 8.70
CA ARG A 62 20.34 -5.04 8.88
C ARG A 62 19.58 -5.13 7.56
N LYS A 63 19.40 -6.36 7.05
CA LYS A 63 18.59 -6.57 5.84
C LYS A 63 17.16 -6.04 6.06
N PRO A 64 16.65 -5.11 5.23
CA PRO A 64 15.29 -4.61 5.35
C PRO A 64 14.27 -5.73 5.21
N LYS A 65 13.18 -5.65 5.99
CA LYS A 65 12.16 -6.69 6.06
C LYS A 65 11.10 -6.57 4.97
N VAL A 66 10.75 -5.34 4.58
CA VAL A 66 9.72 -5.02 3.58
C VAL A 66 10.12 -3.75 2.84
N ILE A 67 9.71 -3.63 1.59
CA ILE A 67 9.76 -2.41 0.79
C ILE A 67 8.33 -1.90 0.60
N ILE A 68 8.09 -0.59 0.85
CA ILE A 68 6.80 0.07 0.67
C ILE A 68 6.93 1.15 -0.41
N PRO A 69 6.77 0.83 -1.70
CA PRO A 69 6.57 1.84 -2.73
C PRO A 69 5.17 2.43 -2.60
N VAL A 70 5.04 3.71 -2.92
CA VAL A 70 3.76 4.42 -2.95
C VAL A 70 3.45 4.82 -4.38
N HIS A 71 2.21 4.78 -4.77
CA HIS A 71 1.73 5.36 -6.03
C HIS A 71 1.20 6.77 -5.74
N LEU A 72 2.11 7.73 -5.64
CA LEU A 72 1.84 9.08 -5.18
C LEU A 72 0.80 9.79 -6.07
N TYR A 73 -0.28 10.28 -5.47
CA TYR A 73 -1.41 10.91 -6.18
C TYR A 73 -2.02 10.05 -7.31
N GLY A 74 -1.84 8.75 -7.26
CA GLY A 74 -2.31 7.81 -8.27
C GLY A 74 -1.37 7.66 -9.47
N MET A 75 -0.20 8.33 -9.48
CA MET A 75 0.86 8.09 -10.44
C MET A 75 1.56 6.77 -10.11
N PRO A 76 1.55 5.79 -11.03
CA PRO A 76 2.20 4.52 -10.77
C PRO A 76 3.71 4.68 -10.56
N ALA A 77 4.25 4.04 -9.52
CA ALA A 77 5.69 3.91 -9.34
C ALA A 77 6.29 2.99 -10.42
N LYS A 78 7.60 3.05 -10.64
CA LYS A 78 8.33 2.19 -11.58
C LYS A 78 8.40 0.74 -11.06
N MET A 79 7.24 0.08 -11.03
CA MET A 79 7.07 -1.21 -10.33
C MET A 79 7.95 -2.32 -10.89
N ASP A 80 8.16 -2.39 -12.21
CA ASP A 80 8.98 -3.43 -12.83
C ASP A 80 10.44 -3.32 -12.34
N GLU A 81 10.98 -2.10 -12.26
CA GLU A 81 12.33 -1.84 -11.77
C GLU A 81 12.43 -2.08 -10.25
N ILE A 82 11.46 -1.60 -9.47
CA ILE A 82 11.40 -1.82 -8.02
C ILE A 82 11.31 -3.31 -7.71
N LEU A 83 10.48 -4.08 -8.42
CA LEU A 83 10.36 -5.51 -8.23
C LEU A 83 11.63 -6.26 -8.64
N ALA A 84 12.32 -5.84 -9.69
CA ALA A 84 13.60 -6.43 -10.07
C ALA A 84 14.62 -6.28 -8.94
N VAL A 85 14.71 -5.10 -8.32
CA VAL A 85 15.56 -4.88 -7.13
C VAL A 85 15.09 -5.72 -5.95
N ALA A 86 13.80 -5.71 -5.64
CA ALA A 86 13.22 -6.46 -4.51
C ALA A 86 13.50 -7.97 -4.62
N HIS A 87 13.31 -8.55 -5.81
CA HIS A 87 13.59 -9.97 -6.08
C HIS A 87 15.07 -10.31 -5.94
N LYS A 88 15.98 -9.45 -6.43
CA LYS A 88 17.43 -9.63 -6.29
C LYS A 88 17.87 -9.80 -4.85
N TYR A 89 17.20 -9.11 -3.93
CA TYR A 89 17.50 -9.15 -2.50
C TYR A 89 16.51 -9.97 -1.68
N GLU A 90 15.54 -10.64 -2.32
CA GLU A 90 14.51 -11.44 -1.66
C GLU A 90 13.78 -10.66 -0.55
N ILE A 91 13.33 -9.44 -0.86
CA ILE A 91 12.59 -8.60 0.06
C ILE A 91 11.16 -8.42 -0.47
N PRO A 92 10.13 -8.76 0.32
CA PRO A 92 8.74 -8.61 -0.11
C PRO A 92 8.35 -7.13 -0.29
N VAL A 93 7.46 -6.89 -1.27
CA VAL A 93 6.93 -5.57 -1.58
C VAL A 93 5.48 -5.47 -1.10
N LEU A 94 5.19 -4.43 -0.32
CA LEU A 94 3.84 -4.00 0.07
C LEU A 94 3.54 -2.69 -0.66
N GLU A 95 2.59 -2.70 -1.60
CA GLU A 95 2.20 -1.48 -2.31
C GLU A 95 1.32 -0.58 -1.43
N ASP A 96 1.70 0.67 -1.27
CA ASP A 96 0.76 1.70 -0.84
C ASP A 96 0.04 2.25 -2.08
N ALA A 97 -1.10 1.65 -2.38
CA ALA A 97 -1.98 2.02 -3.48
C ALA A 97 -3.20 2.84 -3.00
N ALA A 98 -3.06 3.52 -1.86
CA ALA A 98 -4.14 4.29 -1.23
C ALA A 98 -4.74 5.37 -2.15
N GLU A 99 -4.02 5.81 -3.17
CA GLU A 99 -4.46 6.81 -4.14
C GLU A 99 -4.57 6.27 -5.58
N ALA A 100 -4.25 4.99 -5.78
CA ALA A 100 -4.04 4.43 -7.13
C ALA A 100 -5.17 3.50 -7.60
N LEU A 101 -6.31 3.46 -6.94
CA LEU A 101 -7.46 2.68 -7.42
C LEU A 101 -7.91 3.21 -8.79
N GLY A 102 -7.85 2.35 -9.80
CA GLY A 102 -8.12 2.68 -11.20
C GLY A 102 -6.88 3.06 -12.02
N SER A 103 -5.71 3.24 -11.39
CA SER A 103 -4.42 3.42 -12.09
C SER A 103 -3.85 2.09 -12.55
N SER A 104 -3.13 2.10 -13.68
CA SER A 104 -2.51 0.90 -14.24
C SER A 104 -1.26 1.22 -15.05
N ILE A 105 -0.35 0.24 -15.18
CA ILE A 105 0.79 0.25 -16.07
C ILE A 105 0.59 -0.89 -17.08
N ASN A 106 0.56 -0.60 -18.36
CA ASN A 106 0.40 -1.60 -19.43
C ASN A 106 -0.78 -2.56 -19.18
N GLY A 107 -1.89 -2.05 -18.63
CA GLY A 107 -3.10 -2.83 -18.35
C GLY A 107 -3.08 -3.60 -17.02
N LYS A 108 -1.96 -3.66 -16.31
CA LYS A 108 -1.90 -4.23 -14.96
C LYS A 108 -2.18 -3.16 -13.90
N HIS A 109 -3.17 -3.39 -13.05
CA HIS A 109 -3.60 -2.42 -12.05
C HIS A 109 -2.60 -2.26 -10.90
N CYS A 110 -2.40 -1.01 -10.46
CA CYS A 110 -1.70 -0.71 -9.21
C CYS A 110 -2.40 -1.42 -8.04
N GLY A 111 -1.61 -1.91 -7.07
CA GLY A 111 -2.11 -2.76 -6.00
C GLY A 111 -2.13 -4.25 -6.32
N THR A 112 -1.59 -4.66 -7.49
CA THR A 112 -1.50 -6.08 -7.89
C THR A 112 -0.08 -6.54 -8.22
N TYR A 113 0.91 -5.71 -7.96
CA TYR A 113 2.32 -5.98 -8.24
C TYR A 113 3.04 -6.64 -7.06
N GLY A 114 2.84 -6.12 -5.85
CA GLY A 114 3.42 -6.64 -4.63
C GLY A 114 2.70 -7.86 -4.07
N ILE A 115 3.25 -8.43 -3.01
CA ILE A 115 2.61 -9.56 -2.30
C ILE A 115 1.34 -9.13 -1.57
N ILE A 116 1.31 -7.88 -1.11
CA ILE A 116 0.17 -7.22 -0.47
C ILE A 116 0.08 -5.79 -1.00
N ALA A 117 -1.14 -5.28 -1.12
CA ALA A 117 -1.39 -3.86 -1.34
C ALA A 117 -2.45 -3.32 -0.38
N ALA A 118 -2.33 -2.04 -0.05
CA ALA A 118 -3.30 -1.29 0.72
C ALA A 118 -4.04 -0.29 -0.19
N LEU A 119 -5.38 -0.37 -0.20
CA LEU A 119 -6.27 0.59 -0.84
C LEU A 119 -6.96 1.42 0.24
N SER A 120 -7.25 2.68 -0.06
CA SER A 120 -7.96 3.58 0.84
C SER A 120 -9.31 4.02 0.27
N PHE A 121 -10.33 4.03 1.12
CA PHE A 121 -11.66 4.57 0.82
C PHE A 121 -12.00 5.77 1.72
N ASN A 122 -10.97 6.51 2.16
CA ASN A 122 -11.14 7.73 2.94
C ASN A 122 -11.90 8.80 2.13
N GLY A 123 -12.41 9.83 2.80
CA GLY A 123 -13.30 10.84 2.23
C GLY A 123 -12.79 11.56 0.99
N ASN A 124 -11.47 11.72 0.85
CA ASN A 124 -10.82 12.42 -0.27
C ASN A 124 -10.39 11.51 -1.44
N LYS A 125 -10.63 10.20 -1.38
CA LYS A 125 -10.19 9.26 -2.41
C LYS A 125 -11.12 9.24 -3.63
N ILE A 126 -10.70 8.60 -4.72
CA ILE A 126 -11.46 8.57 -5.99
C ILE A 126 -12.85 7.97 -5.82
N ILE A 127 -12.99 6.98 -4.94
CA ILE A 127 -14.25 6.52 -4.35
C ILE A 127 -14.09 6.52 -2.83
N THR A 128 -15.18 6.69 -2.12
CA THR A 128 -15.15 6.81 -0.66
C THR A 128 -16.24 6.00 0.02
N THR A 129 -15.94 5.53 1.22
CA THR A 129 -16.89 4.98 2.19
C THR A 129 -16.88 5.79 3.49
N SER A 130 -16.48 7.08 3.41
CA SER A 130 -16.20 7.97 4.54
C SER A 130 -14.92 7.60 5.29
N GLY A 131 -14.62 6.34 5.45
CA GLY A 131 -13.42 5.80 6.05
C GLY A 131 -13.24 4.33 5.68
N GLY A 132 -12.11 3.74 6.08
CA GLY A 132 -11.79 2.37 5.77
C GLY A 132 -10.91 2.21 4.53
N GLY A 133 -10.71 0.98 4.13
CA GLY A 133 -9.85 0.58 3.02
C GLY A 133 -9.97 -0.92 2.76
N ALA A 134 -9.11 -1.41 1.89
CA ALA A 134 -9.01 -2.85 1.61
C ALA A 134 -7.54 -3.26 1.52
N MET A 135 -7.28 -4.47 1.96
CA MET A 135 -6.04 -5.17 1.64
C MET A 135 -6.28 -6.07 0.44
N VAL A 136 -5.37 -6.05 -0.51
CA VAL A 136 -5.40 -6.88 -1.71
C VAL A 136 -4.18 -7.79 -1.71
N THR A 137 -4.38 -9.06 -2.02
CA THR A 137 -3.31 -10.06 -2.16
C THR A 137 -3.78 -11.21 -3.05
N HIS A 138 -2.83 -11.87 -3.72
CA HIS A 138 -3.06 -13.13 -4.42
C HIS A 138 -2.84 -14.36 -3.52
N ASP A 139 -2.31 -14.15 -2.31
CA ASP A 139 -2.02 -15.20 -1.33
C ASP A 139 -3.22 -15.42 -0.43
N SER A 140 -3.84 -16.60 -0.54
CA SER A 140 -5.03 -16.96 0.25
C SER A 140 -4.74 -17.07 1.74
N GLU A 141 -3.54 -17.53 2.13
CA GLU A 141 -3.16 -17.66 3.55
C GLU A 141 -3.01 -16.28 4.20
N LEU A 142 -2.39 -15.33 3.46
CA LEU A 142 -2.31 -13.94 3.91
C LEU A 142 -3.70 -13.30 4.01
N ALA A 143 -4.61 -13.60 3.07
CA ALA A 143 -5.98 -13.09 3.11
C ALA A 143 -6.77 -13.65 4.30
N GLU A 144 -6.64 -14.93 4.60
CA GLU A 144 -7.27 -15.57 5.76
C GLU A 144 -6.73 -15.02 7.08
N LYS A 145 -5.41 -14.91 7.19
CA LYS A 145 -4.75 -14.32 8.36
C LYS A 145 -5.15 -12.87 8.58
N ALA A 146 -5.31 -12.09 7.50
CA ALA A 146 -5.80 -10.72 7.57
C ALA A 146 -7.23 -10.65 8.11
N ARG A 147 -8.14 -11.52 7.63
CA ARG A 147 -9.50 -11.61 8.17
C ARG A 147 -9.49 -11.98 9.65
N PHE A 148 -8.73 -12.99 10.03
CA PHE A 148 -8.60 -13.41 11.43
C PHE A 148 -8.16 -12.26 12.32
N LEU A 149 -7.05 -11.59 11.97
CA LEU A 149 -6.53 -10.47 12.77
C LEU A 149 -7.48 -9.27 12.79
N SER A 150 -8.12 -8.93 11.68
CA SER A 150 -9.03 -7.78 11.59
C SER A 150 -10.37 -7.99 12.29
N THR A 151 -10.70 -9.22 12.65
CA THR A 151 -11.90 -9.64 13.40
C THR A 151 -11.55 -10.09 14.82
N GLN A 152 -10.66 -9.34 15.48
CA GLN A 152 -10.27 -9.54 16.88
C GLN A 152 -9.42 -10.79 17.15
N ALA A 153 -8.93 -11.49 16.13
CA ALA A 153 -8.21 -12.77 16.28
C ALA A 153 -8.92 -13.77 17.19
N ARG A 154 -10.23 -13.90 17.02
CA ARG A 154 -11.04 -14.85 17.80
C ARG A 154 -10.77 -16.27 17.32
N ASP A 155 -10.34 -17.15 18.21
CA ASP A 155 -10.10 -18.55 17.93
C ASP A 155 -11.42 -19.29 17.63
N PRO A 156 -11.38 -20.38 16.83
CA PRO A 156 -12.55 -21.21 16.55
C PRO A 156 -12.89 -22.10 17.76
N ALA A 157 -13.42 -21.49 18.81
CA ALA A 157 -13.84 -22.16 20.04
C ALA A 157 -15.31 -21.87 20.34
N PRO A 158 -16.03 -22.74 21.10
CA PRO A 158 -17.41 -22.49 21.48
C PRO A 158 -17.59 -21.33 22.46
N HIS A 159 -16.51 -20.88 23.07
CA HIS A 159 -16.43 -19.71 23.96
C HIS A 159 -15.49 -18.66 23.39
N TYR A 160 -15.42 -17.46 23.99
CA TYR A 160 -14.47 -16.44 23.63
C TYR A 160 -13.06 -16.86 24.04
N GLN A 161 -12.21 -17.06 23.06
CA GLN A 161 -10.80 -17.39 23.24
C GLN A 161 -9.95 -16.63 22.23
N HIS A 162 -8.81 -16.13 22.66
CA HIS A 162 -7.88 -15.38 21.86
C HIS A 162 -6.45 -15.81 22.17
N SER A 163 -5.81 -16.51 21.24
CA SER A 163 -4.39 -16.90 21.33
C SER A 163 -3.45 -15.86 20.68
N HIS A 164 -4.02 -14.88 20.00
CA HIS A 164 -3.30 -13.82 19.32
C HIS A 164 -3.90 -12.44 19.65
N ILE A 165 -3.07 -11.42 19.57
CA ILE A 165 -3.54 -10.01 19.59
C ILE A 165 -4.23 -9.75 18.26
N GLY A 166 -5.49 -9.33 18.30
CA GLY A 166 -6.29 -8.99 17.13
C GLY A 166 -6.73 -7.53 17.14
N TYR A 167 -7.43 -7.14 16.07
CA TYR A 167 -7.87 -5.78 15.82
C TYR A 167 -9.34 -5.75 15.45
N ASN A 168 -10.01 -4.66 15.71
CA ASN A 168 -11.36 -4.40 15.22
C ASN A 168 -11.27 -3.50 13.97
N TYR A 169 -10.83 -4.09 12.85
CA TYR A 169 -10.52 -3.37 11.60
C TYR A 169 -11.43 -3.76 10.43
N ARG A 170 -12.47 -4.55 10.68
CA ARG A 170 -13.45 -4.86 9.64
C ARG A 170 -14.31 -3.64 9.34
N MET A 171 -14.43 -3.34 8.05
CA MET A 171 -15.37 -2.33 7.55
C MET A 171 -16.80 -2.73 7.92
N SER A 172 -17.62 -1.79 8.38
CA SER A 172 -19.04 -2.03 8.64
C SER A 172 -19.79 -2.37 7.35
N ASN A 173 -20.89 -3.09 7.44
CA ASN A 173 -21.74 -3.40 6.29
C ASN A 173 -22.30 -2.13 5.60
N ILE A 174 -22.52 -1.06 6.37
CA ILE A 174 -22.98 0.23 5.83
C ILE A 174 -21.89 0.81 4.92
N CYS A 175 -20.65 0.94 5.42
CA CYS A 175 -19.53 1.43 4.62
C CYS A 175 -19.24 0.51 3.43
N ALA A 176 -19.28 -0.80 3.62
CA ALA A 176 -19.07 -1.77 2.53
C ALA A 176 -20.15 -1.67 1.44
N GLY A 177 -21.40 -1.44 1.82
CA GLY A 177 -22.52 -1.21 0.89
C GLY A 177 -22.32 0.06 0.04
N ILE A 178 -21.89 1.16 0.69
CA ILE A 178 -21.51 2.39 -0.01
C ILE A 178 -20.38 2.12 -0.99
N GLY A 179 -19.32 1.41 -0.54
CA GLY A 179 -18.17 1.07 -1.37
C GLY A 179 -18.56 0.26 -2.61
N ARG A 180 -19.47 -0.70 -2.49
CA ARG A 180 -20.00 -1.46 -3.64
C ARG A 180 -20.66 -0.53 -4.67
N GLY A 181 -21.56 0.36 -4.24
CA GLY A 181 -22.17 1.32 -5.15
C GLY A 181 -21.17 2.28 -5.79
N GLN A 182 -20.16 2.72 -5.03
CA GLN A 182 -19.08 3.57 -5.56
C GLN A 182 -18.21 2.83 -6.60
N MET A 183 -17.97 1.54 -6.43
CA MET A 183 -17.20 0.73 -7.40
C MET A 183 -17.88 0.63 -8.77
N GLU A 184 -19.22 0.66 -8.83
CA GLU A 184 -19.97 0.60 -10.09
C GLU A 184 -19.66 1.79 -11.02
N VAL A 185 -19.29 2.93 -10.44
CA VAL A 185 -18.98 4.16 -11.18
C VAL A 185 -17.48 4.51 -11.23
N LEU A 186 -16.60 3.62 -10.79
CA LEU A 186 -15.16 3.88 -10.72
C LEU A 186 -14.58 4.31 -12.08
N SER A 187 -14.88 3.61 -13.16
CA SER A 187 -14.40 3.94 -14.50
C SER A 187 -14.84 5.33 -14.95
N GLN A 188 -16.06 5.72 -14.62
CA GLN A 188 -16.58 7.06 -14.87
C GLN A 188 -15.80 8.12 -14.07
N ARG A 189 -15.47 7.84 -12.80
CA ARG A 189 -14.67 8.74 -11.97
C ARG A 189 -13.27 8.93 -12.52
N VAL A 190 -12.62 7.86 -12.99
CA VAL A 190 -11.31 7.94 -13.66
C VAL A 190 -11.38 8.83 -14.89
N SER A 191 -12.39 8.63 -15.75
CA SER A 191 -12.57 9.45 -16.96
C SER A 191 -12.81 10.93 -16.63
N GLN A 192 -13.63 11.23 -15.61
CA GLN A 192 -13.87 12.60 -15.14
C GLN A 192 -12.60 13.28 -14.62
N ARG A 193 -11.77 12.55 -13.86
CA ARG A 193 -10.48 13.08 -13.37
C ARG A 193 -9.53 13.41 -14.51
N ARG A 194 -9.44 12.55 -15.52
CA ARG A 194 -8.63 12.80 -16.73
C ARG A 194 -9.13 14.00 -17.52
N ALA A 195 -10.44 14.10 -17.72
CA ALA A 195 -11.03 15.26 -18.39
C ALA A 195 -10.74 16.58 -17.64
N ASN A 196 -10.79 16.57 -16.29
CA ASN A 196 -10.41 17.73 -15.49
C ASN A 196 -8.93 18.10 -15.68
N PHE A 197 -8.04 17.10 -15.68
CA PHE A 197 -6.61 17.30 -15.92
C PHE A 197 -6.35 17.93 -17.29
N GLU A 198 -6.96 17.39 -18.34
CA GLU A 198 -6.84 17.92 -19.70
C GLU A 198 -7.39 19.35 -19.81
N TRP A 199 -8.50 19.64 -19.10
CA TRP A 199 -9.06 20.98 -19.03
C TRP A 199 -8.09 21.96 -18.37
N TYR A 200 -7.50 21.60 -17.21
CA TYR A 200 -6.49 22.45 -16.54
C TYR A 200 -5.26 22.68 -17.41
N ASN A 201 -4.71 21.64 -18.03
CA ASN A 201 -3.58 21.78 -18.94
C ASN A 201 -3.87 22.76 -20.09
N ARG A 202 -5.09 22.75 -20.64
CA ARG A 202 -5.47 23.67 -21.71
C ARG A 202 -5.65 25.11 -21.23
N VAL A 203 -6.18 25.29 -20.02
CA VAL A 203 -6.51 26.65 -19.50
C VAL A 203 -5.32 27.32 -18.84
N LEU A 204 -4.37 26.55 -18.33
CA LEU A 204 -3.18 27.02 -17.60
C LEU A 204 -1.88 26.81 -18.40
N ALA A 205 -1.97 26.60 -19.71
CA ALA A 205 -0.84 26.29 -20.61
C ALA A 205 -0.01 27.51 -21.01
N ASP A 206 -0.07 28.64 -20.31
CA ASP A 206 0.71 29.88 -20.58
C ASP A 206 2.01 29.90 -19.78
#